data_82ef0e13d97d80232365baf0f92cc938
#
_entry.id   82ef0e13d97d80232365baf0f92cc938
#
_cell.length_a   1.000
_cell.length_b   1.000
_cell.length_c   1.000
_cell.angle_alpha   90.00
_cell.angle_beta   90.00
_cell.angle_gamma   90.00
#
_symmetry.space_group_name_H-M   'P 1'
#
loop_
_entity.id
_entity.type
_entity.pdbx_description
1 polymer ?
#
loop_
_entity_poly.entity_id
_entity_poly.type
_entity_poly.pdbx_seq_one_letter_code
_entity_poly.pdbx_strand_id
1 'polypeptide(L)'
;PTDSSYALVCHLDDKTAVDRLRRIRQVDDRHHLTLLCADLSEVANYAKVDNQQYRLLKLATPGAFTFILDASKEVPRRVSHPSRKSIGLRVPDHPVIHALLAAHGEPLLATTLILPGETDPLNDAAEIREQLPNDLAGIIDAGACASTPTTVIDLTPMRTGEAPEILREGGGDWTRLGL
;
A
#
# COMPACT_ATOMS: atom_id res chain seq x y z
N PRO A 1 0.99 -8.28 9.42
CA PRO A 1 1.67 -8.95 8.29
C PRO A 1 0.83 -8.88 7.00
N THR A 2 1.51 -8.85 5.86
CA THR A 2 0.95 -8.92 4.51
C THR A 2 1.69 -9.98 3.69
N ASP A 3 1.31 -10.17 2.41
CA ASP A 3 1.99 -11.03 1.45
C ASP A 3 3.38 -10.52 1.01
N SER A 4 3.83 -9.36 1.48
CA SER A 4 5.13 -8.78 1.14
C SER A 4 6.01 -8.43 2.34
N SER A 5 5.42 -8.04 3.48
CA SER A 5 6.12 -7.65 4.71
C SER A 5 5.12 -7.31 5.81
N TYR A 6 5.61 -7.01 7.01
CA TYR A 6 4.83 -6.23 7.97
C TYR A 6 4.62 -4.82 7.44
N ALA A 7 3.41 -4.31 7.61
CA ALA A 7 3.05 -2.94 7.25
C ALA A 7 2.64 -2.15 8.49
N LEU A 8 3.02 -0.88 8.53
CA LEU A 8 2.39 0.10 9.42
C LEU A 8 1.07 0.52 8.78
N VAL A 9 -0.01 0.46 9.54
CA VAL A 9 -1.34 0.82 9.06
C VAL A 9 -2.03 1.80 10.00
N CYS A 10 -2.90 2.62 9.46
CA CYS A 10 -3.77 3.51 10.23
C CYS A 10 -5.07 3.80 9.47
N HIS A 11 -6.03 4.39 10.16
CA HIS A 11 -7.21 4.95 9.53
C HIS A 11 -6.86 6.05 8.52
N LEU A 12 -7.52 6.04 7.38
CA LEU A 12 -7.33 7.03 6.32
C LEU A 12 -7.60 8.46 6.79
N ASP A 13 -8.59 8.65 7.64
CA ASP A 13 -9.04 9.96 8.12
C ASP A 13 -8.36 10.42 9.42
N ASP A 14 -7.59 9.57 10.08
CA ASP A 14 -6.86 9.92 11.30
C ASP A 14 -5.55 10.65 10.97
N LYS A 15 -5.63 11.99 10.93
CA LYS A 15 -4.46 12.84 10.67
C LYS A 15 -3.31 12.55 11.63
N THR A 16 -3.59 12.36 12.92
CA THR A 16 -2.56 12.13 13.94
C THR A 16 -1.84 10.81 13.69
N ALA A 17 -2.59 9.76 13.34
CA ALA A 17 -2.01 8.47 13.02
C ALA A 17 -1.20 8.51 11.71
N VAL A 18 -1.66 9.24 10.69
CA VAL A 18 -0.91 9.45 9.43
C VAL A 18 0.42 10.17 9.69
N ASP A 19 0.39 11.23 10.50
CA ASP A 19 1.60 11.98 10.85
C ASP A 19 2.58 11.10 11.67
N ARG A 20 2.05 10.24 12.56
CA ARG A 20 2.85 9.26 13.32
C ARG A 20 3.49 8.23 12.40
N LEU A 21 2.74 7.68 11.45
CA LEU A 21 3.23 6.72 10.46
C LEU A 21 4.39 7.32 9.65
N ARG A 22 4.26 8.55 9.16
CA ARG A 22 5.34 9.26 8.47
C ARG A 22 6.56 9.52 9.35
N ARG A 23 6.33 9.86 10.62
CA ARG A 23 7.41 10.08 11.59
C ARG A 23 8.20 8.80 11.86
N ILE A 24 7.53 7.66 12.08
CA ILE A 24 8.20 6.37 12.29
C ILE A 24 9.08 6.03 11.09
N ARG A 25 8.58 6.28 9.88
CA ARG A 25 9.28 6.00 8.63
C ARG A 25 10.31 7.06 8.24
N GLN A 26 10.28 8.25 8.87
CA GLN A 26 11.03 9.44 8.47
C GLN A 26 10.86 9.78 6.98
N VAL A 27 9.63 9.69 6.48
CA VAL A 27 9.28 10.05 5.11
C VAL A 27 8.45 11.33 5.08
N ASP A 28 8.62 12.10 4.00
CA ASP A 28 7.87 13.32 3.76
C ASP A 28 6.52 13.06 3.04
N ASP A 29 5.83 14.13 2.67
CA ASP A 29 4.54 14.07 1.98
C ASP A 29 4.64 13.66 0.50
N ARG A 30 5.85 13.62 -0.06
CA ARG A 30 6.12 13.13 -1.42
C ARG A 30 6.23 11.61 -1.49
N HIS A 31 6.45 10.96 -0.34
CA HIS A 31 6.42 9.52 -0.27
C HIS A 31 4.99 9.00 -0.48
N HIS A 32 4.78 8.16 -1.48
CA HIS A 32 3.49 7.55 -1.72
C HIS A 32 3.12 6.61 -0.59
N LEU A 33 2.07 6.96 0.13
CA LEU A 33 1.39 6.02 1.01
C LEU A 33 0.47 5.14 0.17
N THR A 34 0.12 3.98 0.69
CA THR A 34 -0.67 2.97 -0.03
C THR A 34 -1.96 2.70 0.71
N LEU A 35 -3.08 2.66 0.00
CA LEU A 35 -4.33 2.12 0.54
C LEU A 35 -4.35 0.61 0.34
N LEU A 36 -4.51 -0.12 1.44
CA LEU A 36 -4.83 -1.53 1.42
C LEU A 36 -6.34 -1.66 1.28
N CYS A 37 -6.78 -2.22 0.16
CA CYS A 37 -8.18 -2.40 -0.18
C CYS A 37 -8.56 -3.88 -0.09
N ALA A 38 -9.82 -4.14 0.25
CA ALA A 38 -10.34 -5.51 0.33
C ALA A 38 -10.51 -6.12 -1.07
N ASP A 39 -10.91 -5.32 -2.05
CA ASP A 39 -11.16 -5.75 -3.42
C ASP A 39 -11.06 -4.59 -4.44
N LEU A 40 -11.31 -4.89 -5.71
CA LEU A 40 -11.29 -3.90 -6.80
C LEU A 40 -12.44 -2.91 -6.76
N SER A 41 -13.58 -3.24 -6.14
CA SER A 41 -14.69 -2.31 -5.97
C SER A 41 -14.27 -1.18 -5.04
N GLU A 42 -13.56 -1.53 -3.98
CA GLU A 42 -12.99 -0.56 -3.05
C GLU A 42 -11.91 0.30 -3.72
N VAL A 43 -11.03 -0.29 -4.53
CA VAL A 43 -10.05 0.45 -5.34
C VAL A 43 -10.74 1.50 -6.22
N ALA A 44 -11.84 1.13 -6.89
CA ALA A 44 -12.59 2.03 -7.78
C ALA A 44 -13.27 3.20 -7.03
N ASN A 45 -13.51 3.08 -5.73
CA ASN A 45 -14.01 4.19 -4.92
C ASN A 45 -12.93 5.24 -4.63
N TYR A 46 -11.69 4.80 -4.42
CA TYR A 46 -10.59 5.67 -3.99
C TYR A 46 -9.66 6.11 -5.13
N ALA A 47 -9.78 5.52 -6.31
CA ALA A 47 -9.02 5.90 -7.50
C ALA A 47 -9.92 6.09 -8.72
N LYS A 48 -9.42 6.92 -9.64
CA LYS A 48 -10.01 7.05 -10.97
C LYS A 48 -9.42 5.95 -11.85
N VAL A 49 -10.23 4.97 -12.19
CA VAL A 49 -9.83 3.79 -12.95
C VAL A 49 -10.60 3.74 -14.27
N ASP A 50 -9.89 3.67 -15.38
CA ASP A 50 -10.49 3.40 -16.69
C ASP A 50 -10.54 1.90 -17.01
N ASN A 51 -11.13 1.55 -18.14
CA ASN A 51 -11.31 0.14 -18.54
C ASN A 51 -10.00 -0.60 -18.80
N GLN A 52 -8.96 0.08 -19.28
CA GLN A 52 -7.66 -0.53 -19.55
C GLN A 52 -6.93 -0.80 -18.24
N GLN A 53 -6.88 0.22 -17.37
CA GLN A 53 -6.32 0.10 -16.02
C GLN A 53 -7.04 -1.01 -15.23
N TYR A 54 -8.40 -1.06 -15.30
CA TYR A 54 -9.16 -2.09 -14.59
C TYR A 54 -8.80 -3.51 -15.03
N ARG A 55 -8.55 -3.74 -16.32
CA ARG A 55 -8.12 -5.05 -16.82
C ARG A 55 -6.79 -5.49 -16.24
N LEU A 56 -5.83 -4.58 -16.14
CA LEU A 56 -4.52 -4.85 -15.52
C LEU A 56 -4.69 -5.16 -14.03
N LEU A 57 -5.44 -4.34 -13.31
CA LEU A 57 -5.74 -4.56 -11.89
C LEU A 57 -6.36 -5.93 -11.66
N LYS A 58 -7.31 -6.34 -12.49
CA LYS A 58 -7.99 -7.64 -12.38
C LYS A 58 -7.07 -8.83 -12.59
N LEU A 59 -6.05 -8.71 -13.43
CA LEU A 59 -5.06 -9.77 -13.67
C LEU A 59 -4.05 -9.89 -12.52
N ALA A 60 -3.81 -8.80 -11.78
CA ALA A 60 -2.75 -8.69 -10.79
C ALA A 60 -3.23 -8.77 -9.33
N THR A 61 -4.54 -8.74 -9.10
CA THR A 61 -5.11 -8.70 -7.74
C THR A 61 -6.02 -9.90 -7.45
N PRO A 62 -5.98 -10.43 -6.21
CA PRO A 62 -5.07 -10.06 -5.12
C PRO A 62 -3.64 -10.48 -5.41
N GLY A 63 -2.64 -9.78 -4.84
CA GLY A 63 -1.24 -10.14 -5.04
C GLY A 63 -0.22 -9.09 -4.62
N ALA A 64 1.05 -9.42 -4.80
CA ALA A 64 2.20 -8.62 -4.37
C ALA A 64 2.48 -7.41 -5.30
N PHE A 65 1.45 -6.66 -5.65
CA PHE A 65 1.52 -5.46 -6.48
C PHE A 65 1.08 -4.22 -5.69
N THR A 66 1.67 -3.10 -6.05
CA THR A 66 1.22 -1.76 -5.67
C THR A 66 1.03 -0.94 -6.94
N PHE A 67 -0.17 -0.41 -7.13
CA PHE A 67 -0.49 0.43 -8.28
C PHE A 67 -0.59 1.88 -7.86
N ILE A 68 0.03 2.78 -8.63
CA ILE A 68 -0.14 4.21 -8.48
C ILE A 68 -1.20 4.66 -9.46
N LEU A 69 -2.25 5.31 -8.95
CA LEU A 69 -3.40 5.77 -9.70
C LEU A 69 -3.77 7.19 -9.27
N ASP A 70 -4.49 7.91 -10.12
CA ASP A 70 -5.07 9.20 -9.75
C ASP A 70 -6.08 9.00 -8.62
N ALA A 71 -5.88 9.72 -7.53
CA ALA A 71 -6.78 9.68 -6.39
C ALA A 71 -8.16 10.24 -6.76
N SER A 72 -9.21 9.60 -6.26
CA SER A 72 -10.57 10.15 -6.29
C SER A 72 -10.72 11.24 -5.22
N LYS A 73 -11.87 11.88 -5.18
CA LYS A 73 -12.23 12.86 -4.13
C LYS A 73 -12.37 12.23 -2.74
N GLU A 74 -12.55 10.91 -2.66
CA GLU A 74 -12.66 10.17 -1.40
C GLU A 74 -11.32 10.06 -0.67
N VAL A 75 -10.19 10.26 -1.36
CA VAL A 75 -8.87 10.28 -0.74
C VAL A 75 -8.59 11.68 -0.18
N PRO A 76 -8.35 11.82 1.13
CA PRO A 76 -7.97 13.12 1.72
C PRO A 76 -6.71 13.67 1.07
N ARG A 77 -6.70 14.97 0.76
CA ARG A 77 -5.57 15.64 0.07
C ARG A 77 -4.23 15.46 0.77
N ARG A 78 -4.24 15.34 2.11
CA ARG A 78 -3.03 15.18 2.93
C ARG A 78 -2.34 13.83 2.76
N VAL A 79 -3.03 12.81 2.22
CA VAL A 79 -2.48 11.47 2.01
C VAL A 79 -2.18 11.16 0.56
N SER A 80 -2.76 11.91 -0.39
CA SER A 80 -2.38 11.85 -1.79
C SER A 80 -1.06 12.58 -2.04
N HIS A 81 -0.36 12.21 -3.12
CA HIS A 81 0.87 12.91 -3.50
C HIS A 81 0.57 14.39 -3.78
N PRO A 82 1.29 15.34 -3.17
CA PRO A 82 0.92 16.77 -3.20
C PRO A 82 0.85 17.37 -4.59
N SER A 83 1.78 16.99 -5.48
CA SER A 83 1.85 17.50 -6.85
C SER A 83 1.04 16.66 -7.84
N ARG A 84 1.14 15.32 -7.74
CA ARG A 84 0.56 14.39 -8.71
C ARG A 84 -0.89 14.04 -8.42
N LYS A 85 -1.37 14.30 -7.20
CA LYS A 85 -2.72 13.90 -6.72
C LYS A 85 -2.99 12.40 -6.91
N SER A 86 -1.95 11.59 -6.80
CA SER A 86 -1.98 10.14 -6.93
C SER A 86 -1.83 9.48 -5.57
N ILE A 87 -2.24 8.22 -5.51
CA ILE A 87 -2.16 7.36 -4.33
C ILE A 87 -1.74 5.96 -4.76
N GLY A 88 -0.97 5.27 -3.92
CA GLY A 88 -0.73 3.85 -4.07
C GLY A 88 -1.96 3.05 -3.63
N LEU A 89 -2.32 2.01 -4.37
CA LEU A 89 -3.41 1.09 -4.02
C LEU A 89 -2.92 -0.35 -4.14
N ARG A 90 -3.45 -1.18 -3.27
CA ARG A 90 -3.06 -2.58 -3.18
C ARG A 90 -4.24 -3.44 -2.71
N VAL A 91 -4.42 -4.59 -3.32
CA VAL A 91 -5.26 -5.68 -2.81
C VAL A 91 -4.32 -6.82 -2.44
N PRO A 92 -3.86 -6.92 -1.18
CA PRO A 92 -2.89 -7.93 -0.77
C PRO A 92 -3.49 -9.32 -0.75
N ASP A 93 -2.66 -10.35 -0.97
CA ASP A 93 -3.07 -11.76 -0.86
C ASP A 93 -2.58 -12.36 0.45
N HIS A 94 -3.24 -12.02 1.55
CA HIS A 94 -2.87 -12.52 2.88
C HIS A 94 -4.09 -12.58 3.81
N PRO A 95 -4.36 -13.73 4.47
CA PRO A 95 -5.60 -13.93 5.23
C PRO A 95 -5.77 -12.97 6.41
N VAL A 96 -4.68 -12.59 7.08
CA VAL A 96 -4.73 -11.68 8.23
C VAL A 96 -5.20 -10.29 7.81
N ILE A 97 -4.63 -9.72 6.73
CA ILE A 97 -5.05 -8.41 6.26
C ILE A 97 -6.46 -8.43 5.67
N HIS A 98 -6.87 -9.51 5.02
CA HIS A 98 -8.25 -9.69 4.57
C HIS A 98 -9.24 -9.68 5.74
N ALA A 99 -8.94 -10.44 6.80
CA ALA A 99 -9.78 -10.45 8.01
C ALA A 99 -9.83 -9.07 8.70
N LEU A 100 -8.71 -8.36 8.74
CA LEU A 100 -8.63 -7.02 9.31
C LEU A 100 -9.47 -6.03 8.50
N LEU A 101 -9.33 -5.99 7.18
CA LEU A 101 -10.10 -5.12 6.30
C LEU A 101 -11.60 -5.41 6.37
N ALA A 102 -11.97 -6.70 6.40
CA ALA A 102 -13.37 -7.11 6.55
C ALA A 102 -13.98 -6.66 7.90
N ALA A 103 -13.21 -6.75 8.98
CA ALA A 103 -13.64 -6.30 10.30
C ALA A 103 -13.69 -4.78 10.42
N HIS A 104 -12.78 -4.10 9.73
CA HIS A 104 -12.68 -2.63 9.73
C HIS A 104 -13.75 -1.97 8.85
N GLY A 105 -14.06 -2.59 7.72
CA GLY A 105 -15.09 -2.12 6.78
C GLY A 105 -14.66 -0.98 5.85
N GLU A 106 -13.41 -0.57 5.89
CA GLU A 106 -12.83 0.51 5.09
C GLU A 106 -11.37 0.19 4.73
N PRO A 107 -10.79 0.82 3.69
CA PRO A 107 -9.36 0.69 3.40
C PRO A 107 -8.50 1.23 4.55
N LEU A 108 -7.36 0.62 4.74
CA LEU A 108 -6.34 1.10 5.67
C LEU A 108 -5.22 1.80 4.91
N LEU A 109 -4.82 2.96 5.39
CA LEU A 109 -3.62 3.62 4.89
C LEU A 109 -2.38 2.90 5.44
N ALA A 110 -1.42 2.61 4.57
CA ALA A 110 -0.29 1.75 4.89
C ALA A 110 1.03 2.26 4.32
N THR A 111 2.10 1.83 4.94
CA THR A 111 3.45 1.84 4.39
C THR A 111 4.20 0.61 4.88
N THR A 112 5.19 0.15 4.11
CA THR A 112 6.09 -0.93 4.54
C THR A 112 6.82 -0.55 5.82
N LEU A 113 6.91 -1.45 6.79
CA LEU A 113 7.64 -1.21 8.04
C LEU A 113 9.15 -1.39 7.84
N ILE A 114 9.79 -0.36 7.32
CA ILE A 114 11.26 -0.23 7.22
C ILE A 114 11.68 0.90 8.16
N LEU A 115 12.58 0.64 9.07
CA LEU A 115 13.09 1.67 9.99
C LEU A 115 14.07 2.62 9.29
N PRO A 116 14.22 3.84 9.78
CA PRO A 116 15.19 4.78 9.24
C PRO A 116 16.60 4.23 9.22
N GLY A 117 17.27 4.32 8.06
CA GLY A 117 18.63 3.77 7.87
C GLY A 117 18.68 2.30 7.48
N GLU A 118 17.56 1.59 7.54
CA GLU A 118 17.46 0.19 7.11
C GLU A 118 16.99 0.08 5.66
N THR A 119 17.33 -1.03 5.02
CA THR A 119 16.90 -1.36 3.65
C THR A 119 15.78 -2.39 3.63
N ASP A 120 15.77 -3.24 4.63
CA ASP A 120 14.85 -4.37 4.73
C ASP A 120 13.71 -4.09 5.71
N PRO A 121 12.50 -4.58 5.43
CA PRO A 121 11.40 -4.44 6.36
C PRO A 121 11.58 -5.37 7.57
N LEU A 122 11.16 -4.92 8.75
CA LEU A 122 10.98 -5.80 9.89
C LEU A 122 9.92 -6.86 9.56
N ASN A 123 10.19 -8.11 9.94
CA ASN A 123 9.26 -9.20 9.67
C ASN A 123 8.97 -10.12 10.88
N ASP A 124 9.36 -9.70 12.06
CA ASP A 124 9.10 -10.40 13.32
C ASP A 124 8.41 -9.48 14.34
N ALA A 125 7.31 -9.96 14.93
CA ALA A 125 6.51 -9.14 15.85
C ALA A 125 7.22 -8.83 17.18
N ALA A 126 8.11 -9.70 17.65
CA ALA A 126 8.88 -9.44 18.87
C ALA A 126 9.92 -8.35 18.62
N GLU A 127 10.61 -8.40 17.48
CA GLU A 127 11.55 -7.36 17.05
C GLU A 127 10.83 -6.01 16.85
N ILE A 128 9.66 -6.01 16.20
CA ILE A 128 8.85 -4.79 16.03
C ILE A 128 8.49 -4.18 17.39
N ARG A 129 8.10 -5.01 18.36
CA ARG A 129 7.75 -4.55 19.72
C ARG A 129 8.95 -3.95 20.44
N GLU A 130 10.13 -4.51 20.27
CA GLU A 130 11.36 -4.02 20.84
C GLU A 130 11.78 -2.67 20.24
N GLN A 131 11.71 -2.54 18.93
CA GLN A 131 12.12 -1.34 18.20
C GLN A 131 11.11 -0.17 18.33
N LEU A 132 9.83 -0.47 18.49
CA LEU A 132 8.73 0.51 18.52
C LEU A 132 7.83 0.34 19.76
N PRO A 133 8.38 0.37 20.98
CA PRO A 133 7.65 -0.02 22.20
C PRO A 133 6.47 0.92 22.54
N ASN A 134 6.52 2.19 22.11
CA ASN A 134 5.53 3.21 22.44
C ASN A 134 4.90 3.89 21.22
N ASP A 135 5.24 3.47 20.03
CA ASP A 135 4.80 4.14 18.79
C ASP A 135 3.55 3.50 18.18
N LEU A 136 3.25 2.26 18.55
CA LEU A 136 2.17 1.46 17.98
C LEU A 136 1.04 1.27 18.99
N ALA A 137 -0.21 1.33 18.52
CA ALA A 137 -1.38 0.98 19.31
C ALA A 137 -1.49 -0.54 19.53
N GLY A 138 -0.96 -1.34 18.62
CA GLY A 138 -0.93 -2.79 18.69
C GLY A 138 -0.15 -3.40 17.54
N ILE A 139 0.13 -4.69 17.66
CA ILE A 139 0.78 -5.51 16.63
C ILE A 139 -0.07 -6.76 16.45
N ILE A 140 -0.47 -7.03 15.20
CA ILE A 140 -1.11 -8.29 14.85
C ILE A 140 0.00 -9.27 14.49
N ASP A 141 0.24 -10.20 15.40
CA ASP A 141 1.29 -11.21 15.27
C ASP A 141 0.73 -12.46 14.58
N ALA A 142 1.25 -12.79 13.42
CA ALA A 142 0.97 -14.05 12.71
C ALA A 142 2.27 -14.76 12.33
N GLY A 143 3.31 -14.57 13.13
CA GLY A 143 4.65 -15.07 12.85
C GLY A 143 5.39 -14.25 11.79
N ALA A 144 6.54 -14.77 11.37
CA ALA A 144 7.31 -14.15 10.29
C ALA A 144 6.52 -14.18 8.97
N CYS A 145 6.56 -13.09 8.24
CA CYS A 145 5.97 -12.99 6.91
C CYS A 145 7.04 -12.87 5.82
N ALA A 146 6.61 -12.83 4.57
CA ALA A 146 7.51 -12.53 3.46
C ALA A 146 8.23 -11.19 3.68
N SER A 147 9.43 -11.05 3.14
CA SER A 147 10.20 -9.80 3.14
C SER A 147 10.55 -9.34 1.72
N THR A 148 9.78 -9.81 0.74
CA THR A 148 9.93 -9.41 -0.67
C THR A 148 9.03 -8.21 -0.95
N PRO A 149 9.58 -7.06 -1.35
CA PRO A 149 8.77 -5.87 -1.64
C PRO A 149 7.81 -6.13 -2.81
N THR A 150 6.73 -5.36 -2.87
CA THR A 150 5.79 -5.43 -3.99
C THR A 150 6.41 -4.89 -5.27
N THR A 151 5.95 -5.39 -6.41
CA THR A 151 6.13 -4.74 -7.71
C THR A 151 5.29 -3.47 -7.72
N VAL A 152 5.89 -2.33 -8.08
CA VAL A 152 5.22 -1.02 -8.12
C VAL A 152 5.06 -0.57 -9.55
N ILE A 153 3.83 -0.34 -9.97
CA ILE A 153 3.47 0.06 -11.33
C ILE A 153 2.70 1.37 -11.29
N ASP A 154 3.20 2.40 -11.98
CA ASP A 154 2.47 3.64 -12.18
C ASP A 154 1.54 3.50 -13.40
N LEU A 155 0.25 3.53 -13.15
CA LEU A 155 -0.80 3.47 -14.18
C LEU A 155 -1.29 4.86 -14.60
N THR A 156 -0.81 5.94 -13.97
CA THR A 156 -1.27 7.30 -14.32
C THR A 156 -0.97 7.71 -15.76
N PRO A 157 0.16 7.31 -16.40
CA PRO A 157 0.43 7.64 -17.79
C PRO A 157 -0.60 7.07 -18.78
N MET A 158 -1.25 5.95 -18.45
CA MET A 158 -2.23 5.31 -19.33
C MET A 158 -3.42 6.23 -19.67
N ARG A 159 -3.73 7.20 -18.82
CA ARG A 159 -4.81 8.17 -19.07
C ARG A 159 -4.55 9.12 -20.23
N THR A 160 -3.28 9.30 -20.59
CA THR A 160 -2.84 10.09 -21.76
C THR A 160 -2.49 9.21 -22.95
N GLY A 161 -2.74 7.89 -22.85
CA GLY A 161 -2.45 6.93 -23.91
C GLY A 161 -0.99 6.42 -23.92
N GLU A 162 -0.24 6.74 -22.86
CA GLU A 162 1.11 6.24 -22.70
C GLU A 162 1.13 4.86 -22.03
N ALA A 163 2.25 4.15 -22.11
CA ALA A 163 2.41 2.88 -21.42
C ALA A 163 2.52 3.07 -19.90
N PRO A 164 2.08 2.08 -19.10
CA PRO A 164 2.35 2.09 -17.66
C PRO A 164 3.84 2.01 -17.39
N GLU A 165 4.28 2.56 -16.26
CA GLU A 165 5.69 2.59 -15.86
C GLU A 165 5.95 1.65 -14.68
N ILE A 166 6.92 0.73 -14.83
CA ILE A 166 7.36 -0.14 -13.74
C ILE A 166 8.40 0.63 -12.92
N LEU A 167 8.00 1.12 -11.75
CA LEU A 167 8.87 1.90 -10.87
C LEU A 167 9.78 1.02 -10.01
N ARG A 168 9.34 -0.21 -9.74
CA ARG A 168 10.10 -1.20 -8.98
C ARG A 168 9.65 -2.60 -9.32
N GLU A 169 10.58 -3.48 -9.60
CA GLU A 169 10.33 -4.91 -9.65
C GLU A 169 10.37 -5.51 -8.23
N GLY A 170 9.49 -6.45 -7.96
CA GLY A 170 9.34 -7.10 -6.65
C GLY A 170 8.67 -8.46 -6.79
N GLY A 171 7.89 -8.84 -5.78
CA GLY A 171 7.23 -10.15 -5.72
C GLY A 171 6.11 -10.39 -6.74
N GLY A 172 5.57 -9.32 -7.33
CA GLY A 172 4.56 -9.43 -8.39
C GLY A 172 5.20 -9.66 -9.76
N ASP A 173 4.83 -10.75 -10.43
CA ASP A 173 5.30 -11.05 -11.79
C ASP A 173 4.55 -10.19 -12.82
N TRP A 174 5.12 -9.04 -13.15
CA TRP A 174 4.54 -8.07 -14.07
C TRP A 174 4.53 -8.54 -15.54
N THR A 175 5.37 -9.53 -15.90
CA THR A 175 5.40 -10.07 -17.28
C THR A 175 4.08 -10.73 -17.64
N ARG A 176 3.34 -11.24 -16.64
CA ARG A 176 1.99 -11.81 -16.81
C ARG A 176 0.93 -10.77 -17.16
N LEU A 177 1.22 -9.49 -17.01
CA LEU A 177 0.31 -8.40 -17.33
C LEU A 177 0.40 -7.97 -18.80
N GLY A 178 1.39 -8.50 -19.55
CA GLY A 178 1.63 -8.13 -20.94
C GLY A 178 2.23 -6.73 -21.10
N LEU A 179 2.97 -6.28 -20.11
CA LEU A 179 3.67 -5.00 -20.05
C LEU A 179 5.12 -5.13 -20.50
#